data_aaaefb61cf32e918a72f72da770f4bd6
#
_entry.id   aaaefb61cf32e918a72f72da770f4bd6
#
_cell.length_a   1.000
_cell.length_b   1.000
_cell.length_c   1.000
_cell.angle_alpha   90.00
_cell.angle_beta   90.00
_cell.angle_gamma   90.00
#
_symmetry.space_group_name_H-M   'P 1'
#
loop_
_entity.id
_entity.type
_entity.pdbx_description
1 polymer ?
#
loop_
_entity_poly.entity_id
_entity_poly.type
_entity_poly.pdbx_seq_one_letter_code
_entity_poly.pdbx_strand_id
1 'polypeptide(L)'
;RRLEIFKSNRRGVWSLRIFLGLFVVSLLAEFIANDKPIVFSFQDELYFPMLFLYTETDLGGVLESEAEYRDPYVMDRIEEDGWALWPPIRFSFNTIDYSYEVAPSPPDRVHLLGTDGGATDVLAKLLYGFRLSVLFGLTLTLISSSIGVTVGALQGYFGGLVDLIGQRLVEIQSGLPILFVLIIL
;
A
#
# COMPACT_ATOMS: atom_id res chain seq x y z
N ARG A 1 -0.61 26.02 -23.82
CA ARG A 1 -2.01 26.49 -23.71
C ARG A 1 -2.83 25.68 -22.68
N ARG A 2 -2.93 24.33 -22.76
CA ARG A 2 -3.71 23.53 -21.78
C ARG A 2 -3.12 23.60 -20.38
N LEU A 3 -1.81 23.50 -20.23
CA LEU A 3 -1.12 23.62 -18.94
C LEU A 3 -1.22 25.00 -18.33
N GLU A 4 -1.25 26.06 -19.12
CA GLU A 4 -1.43 27.42 -18.66
C GLU A 4 -2.83 27.65 -18.09
N ILE A 5 -3.87 27.12 -18.79
CA ILE A 5 -5.26 27.14 -18.31
C ILE A 5 -5.38 26.37 -16.99
N PHE A 6 -4.73 25.21 -16.88
CA PHE A 6 -4.71 24.43 -15.64
C PHE A 6 -4.01 25.20 -14.51
N LYS A 7 -2.85 25.80 -14.78
CA LYS A 7 -2.10 26.60 -13.78
C LYS A 7 -2.87 27.84 -13.31
N SER A 8 -3.76 28.40 -14.13
CA SER A 8 -4.64 29.51 -13.72
C SER A 8 -5.71 29.09 -12.71
N ASN A 9 -6.07 27.79 -12.68
CA ASN A 9 -7.01 27.24 -11.71
C ASN A 9 -6.26 26.87 -10.40
N ARG A 10 -6.16 27.84 -9.48
CA ARG A 10 -5.47 27.66 -8.21
C ARG A 10 -5.97 26.46 -7.39
N ARG A 11 -7.28 26.22 -7.39
CA ARG A 11 -7.88 25.08 -6.66
C ARG A 11 -7.42 23.76 -7.24
N GLY A 12 -7.46 23.59 -8.56
CA GLY A 12 -6.99 22.39 -9.23
C GLY A 12 -5.50 22.12 -9.00
N VAL A 13 -4.68 23.17 -9.06
CA VAL A 13 -3.23 23.06 -8.78
C VAL A 13 -2.95 22.62 -7.34
N TRP A 14 -3.64 23.21 -6.37
CA TRP A 14 -3.47 22.82 -4.96
C TRP A 14 -3.95 21.40 -4.69
N SER A 15 -5.13 21.02 -5.22
CA SER A 15 -5.62 19.63 -5.09
C SER A 15 -4.64 18.61 -5.66
N LEU A 16 -4.06 18.90 -6.84
CA LEU A 16 -3.06 18.02 -7.44
C LEU A 16 -1.78 17.92 -6.58
N ARG A 17 -1.31 19.06 -6.05
CA ARG A 17 -0.11 19.08 -5.18
C ARG A 17 -0.33 18.29 -3.89
N ILE A 18 -1.49 18.47 -3.25
CA ILE A 18 -1.83 17.74 -2.02
C ILE A 18 -1.93 16.25 -2.33
N PHE A 19 -2.63 15.88 -3.40
CA PHE A 19 -2.75 14.48 -3.82
C PHE A 19 -1.38 13.84 -4.11
N LEU A 20 -0.54 14.51 -4.89
CA LEU A 20 0.81 14.03 -5.20
C LEU A 20 1.68 13.94 -3.94
N GLY A 21 1.59 14.93 -3.04
CA GLY A 21 2.30 14.90 -1.76
C GLY A 21 1.89 13.70 -0.91
N LEU A 22 0.60 13.47 -0.74
CA LEU A 22 0.07 12.30 -0.03
C LEU A 22 0.49 10.98 -0.71
N PHE A 23 0.47 10.94 -2.03
CA PHE A 23 0.90 9.77 -2.77
C PHE A 23 2.39 9.47 -2.57
N VAL A 24 3.26 10.49 -2.66
CA VAL A 24 4.69 10.33 -2.37
C VAL A 24 4.92 9.86 -0.94
N VAL A 25 4.22 10.43 0.04
CA VAL A 25 4.28 9.96 1.44
C VAL A 25 3.85 8.50 1.54
N SER A 26 2.77 8.11 0.84
CA SER A 26 2.30 6.71 0.87
C SER A 26 3.26 5.72 0.19
N LEU A 27 4.06 6.17 -0.78
CA LEU A 27 5.12 5.33 -1.36
C LEU A 27 6.23 5.02 -0.35
N LEU A 28 6.42 5.90 0.63
CA LEU A 28 7.37 5.73 1.72
C LEU A 28 6.74 5.08 2.97
N ALA A 29 5.58 4.45 2.83
CA ALA A 29 4.82 3.88 3.95
C ALA A 29 5.67 2.91 4.80
N GLU A 30 6.53 2.10 4.18
CA GLU A 30 7.42 1.16 4.89
C GLU A 30 8.37 1.88 5.87
N PHE A 31 8.83 3.09 5.53
CA PHE A 31 9.71 3.89 6.38
C PHE A 31 8.96 4.71 7.43
N ILE A 32 7.65 4.86 7.28
CA ILE A 32 6.79 5.65 8.17
C ILE A 32 6.05 4.77 9.17
N ALA A 33 5.55 3.62 8.72
CA ALA A 33 4.71 2.72 9.49
C ALA A 33 5.10 1.27 9.20
N ASN A 34 5.87 0.66 10.08
CA ASN A 34 6.33 -0.71 9.96
C ASN A 34 6.59 -1.30 11.36
N ASP A 35 6.41 -2.60 11.49
CA ASP A 35 6.71 -3.38 12.70
C ASP A 35 8.14 -3.88 12.78
N LYS A 36 8.97 -3.54 11.77
CA LYS A 36 10.40 -3.83 11.69
C LYS A 36 11.21 -2.54 11.81
N PRO A 37 12.38 -2.56 12.46
CA PRO A 37 13.29 -1.42 12.44
C PRO A 37 13.81 -1.16 11.01
N ILE A 38 14.09 0.11 10.70
CA ILE A 38 14.69 0.51 9.41
C ILE A 38 16.10 -0.06 9.29
N VAL A 39 16.85 0.07 10.37
CA VAL A 39 18.21 -0.45 10.54
C VAL A 39 18.45 -0.68 12.01
N PHE A 40 19.19 -1.71 12.35
CA PHE A 40 19.69 -1.91 13.70
C PHE A 40 21.12 -2.44 13.67
N SER A 41 21.86 -2.19 14.73
CA SER A 41 23.18 -2.78 14.99
C SER A 41 23.02 -3.86 16.04
N PHE A 42 23.68 -4.98 15.84
CA PHE A 42 23.77 -6.06 16.79
C PHE A 42 25.16 -6.71 16.66
N GLN A 43 25.91 -6.83 17.76
CA GLN A 43 27.29 -7.35 17.79
C GLN A 43 28.22 -6.67 16.79
N ASP A 44 28.14 -5.32 16.70
CA ASP A 44 28.90 -4.48 15.76
C ASP A 44 28.62 -4.71 14.26
N GLU A 45 27.61 -5.54 13.90
CA GLU A 45 27.13 -5.70 12.55
C GLU A 45 25.85 -4.91 12.31
N LEU A 46 25.64 -4.43 11.06
CA LEU A 46 24.46 -3.66 10.65
C LEU A 46 23.47 -4.56 9.92
N TYR A 47 22.22 -4.53 10.36
CA TYR A 47 21.11 -5.30 9.83
C TYR A 47 20.05 -4.38 9.24
N PHE A 48 19.45 -4.79 8.10
CA PHE A 48 18.42 -4.05 7.37
C PHE A 48 17.15 -4.90 7.19
N PRO A 49 16.29 -5.02 8.20
CA PRO A 49 15.12 -5.91 8.17
C PRO A 49 14.08 -5.59 7.10
N MET A 50 14.08 -4.34 6.61
CA MET A 50 13.19 -3.94 5.51
C MET A 50 13.63 -4.52 4.15
N LEU A 51 14.90 -4.88 4.00
CA LEU A 51 15.48 -5.35 2.74
C LEU A 51 15.77 -6.85 2.77
N PHE A 52 16.12 -7.38 3.93
CA PHE A 52 16.52 -8.77 4.12
C PHE A 52 15.71 -9.39 5.25
N LEU A 53 15.41 -10.67 5.09
CA LEU A 53 14.79 -11.48 6.13
C LEU A 53 15.89 -12.04 7.03
N TYR A 54 15.75 -11.84 8.32
CA TYR A 54 16.62 -12.41 9.33
C TYR A 54 15.82 -13.33 10.22
N THR A 55 16.44 -14.43 10.63
CA THR A 55 15.83 -15.38 11.54
C THR A 55 16.14 -14.99 12.99
N GLU A 56 15.37 -15.50 13.93
CA GLU A 56 15.64 -15.28 15.35
C GLU A 56 17.02 -15.88 15.74
N THR A 57 17.45 -16.97 15.07
CA THR A 57 18.78 -17.55 15.27
C THR A 57 19.92 -16.61 14.87
N ASP A 58 19.73 -15.72 13.89
CA ASP A 58 20.73 -14.70 13.50
C ASP A 58 20.94 -13.68 14.63
N LEU A 59 19.94 -13.51 15.51
CA LEU A 59 19.96 -12.64 16.67
C LEU A 59 20.27 -13.39 17.99
N GLY A 60 20.78 -14.63 17.88
CA GLY A 60 21.13 -15.47 19.02
C GLY A 60 19.93 -16.10 19.72
N GLY A 61 18.79 -16.16 19.07
CA GLY A 61 17.60 -16.89 19.53
C GLY A 61 17.63 -18.38 19.15
N VAL A 62 16.50 -19.05 19.32
CA VAL A 62 16.38 -20.51 19.19
C VAL A 62 15.56 -20.92 17.96
N LEU A 63 14.70 -20.02 17.44
CA LEU A 63 13.78 -20.32 16.37
C LEU A 63 14.39 -20.01 14.99
N GLU A 64 14.22 -20.92 14.04
CA GLU A 64 14.57 -20.70 12.63
C GLU A 64 13.50 -19.88 11.85
N SER A 65 12.47 -19.42 12.54
CA SER A 65 11.46 -18.52 11.97
C SER A 65 11.99 -17.09 11.83
N GLU A 66 11.35 -16.30 10.99
CA GLU A 66 11.62 -14.86 10.88
C GLU A 66 11.52 -14.19 12.25
N ALA A 67 12.51 -13.34 12.58
CA ALA A 67 12.55 -12.63 13.86
C ALA A 67 11.35 -11.67 13.98
N GLU A 68 10.61 -11.79 15.08
CA GLU A 68 9.55 -10.87 15.43
C GLU A 68 10.13 -9.71 16.26
N TYR A 69 10.44 -8.61 15.58
CA TYR A 69 11.15 -7.47 16.19
C TYR A 69 10.36 -6.74 17.29
N ARG A 70 9.08 -7.05 17.47
CA ARG A 70 8.23 -6.55 18.54
C ARG A 70 8.19 -7.48 19.75
N ASP A 71 8.73 -8.68 19.64
CA ASP A 71 8.88 -9.58 20.77
C ASP A 71 9.87 -8.95 21.78
N PRO A 72 9.48 -8.82 23.07
CA PRO A 72 10.35 -8.26 24.09
C PRO A 72 11.72 -8.94 24.16
N TYR A 73 11.79 -10.25 23.95
CA TYR A 73 13.03 -10.99 23.96
C TYR A 73 13.99 -10.52 22.83
N VAL A 74 13.47 -10.32 21.62
CA VAL A 74 14.27 -9.85 20.48
C VAL A 74 14.67 -8.38 20.67
N MET A 75 13.75 -7.55 21.18
CA MET A 75 14.03 -6.14 21.48
C MET A 75 15.12 -5.99 22.55
N ASP A 76 15.02 -6.70 23.65
CA ASP A 76 15.99 -6.65 24.75
C ASP A 76 17.39 -7.04 24.25
N ARG A 77 17.49 -8.08 23.41
CA ARG A 77 18.76 -8.51 22.81
C ARG A 77 19.39 -7.44 21.92
N ILE A 78 18.58 -6.78 21.08
CA ILE A 78 19.08 -5.70 20.21
C ILE A 78 19.50 -4.47 21.04
N GLU A 79 18.80 -4.17 22.13
CA GLU A 79 19.12 -3.03 23.00
C GLU A 79 20.32 -3.30 23.91
N GLU A 80 20.54 -4.55 24.34
CA GLU A 80 21.71 -4.93 25.15
C GLU A 80 23.03 -4.83 24.35
N ASP A 81 23.04 -5.30 23.09
CA ASP A 81 24.26 -5.43 22.28
C ASP A 81 24.31 -4.41 21.11
N GLY A 82 23.41 -3.40 21.08
CA GLY A 82 23.40 -2.46 19.98
C GLY A 82 22.37 -1.34 20.09
N TRP A 83 21.82 -0.94 18.93
CA TRP A 83 20.80 0.10 18.81
C TRP A 83 19.90 -0.19 17.62
N ALA A 84 18.67 0.34 17.64
CA ALA A 84 17.73 0.22 16.54
C ALA A 84 17.09 1.56 16.17
N LEU A 85 17.00 1.84 14.86
CA LEU A 85 16.27 2.99 14.32
C LEU A 85 14.89 2.50 13.84
N TRP A 86 13.87 2.91 14.55
CA TRP A 86 12.48 2.54 14.25
C TRP A 86 11.78 3.56 13.37
N PRO A 87 10.78 3.13 12.56
CA PRO A 87 9.82 4.04 11.96
C PRO A 87 9.07 4.85 13.01
N PRO A 88 8.54 6.04 12.65
CA PRO A 88 7.70 6.85 13.54
C PRO A 88 6.47 6.11 14.08
N ILE A 89 5.88 5.22 13.29
CA ILE A 89 4.78 4.34 13.66
C ILE A 89 5.32 2.91 13.64
N ARG A 90 5.40 2.29 14.83
CA ARG A 90 5.98 0.93 14.99
C ARG A 90 4.95 -0.17 14.74
N PHE A 91 4.04 0.06 13.80
CA PHE A 91 2.98 -0.87 13.39
C PHE A 91 2.87 -0.88 11.87
N SER A 92 2.75 -2.06 11.30
CA SER A 92 2.39 -2.25 9.90
C SER A 92 0.86 -2.22 9.73
N PHE A 93 0.38 -2.30 8.51
CA PHE A 93 -1.07 -2.32 8.22
C PHE A 93 -1.80 -3.54 8.76
N ASN A 94 -1.09 -4.63 9.04
CA ASN A 94 -1.61 -5.91 9.53
C ASN A 94 -1.13 -6.29 10.93
N THR A 95 -0.30 -5.47 11.57
CA THR A 95 0.22 -5.74 12.91
C THR A 95 -0.89 -5.54 13.94
N ILE A 96 -1.20 -6.62 14.68
CA ILE A 96 -2.20 -6.59 15.76
C ILE A 96 -1.52 -6.14 17.04
N ASP A 97 -2.10 -5.17 17.71
CA ASP A 97 -1.65 -4.76 19.05
C ASP A 97 -2.48 -5.42 20.15
N TYR A 98 -1.88 -6.42 20.77
CA TYR A 98 -2.51 -7.18 21.85
C TYR A 98 -2.50 -6.45 23.21
N SER A 99 -1.92 -5.25 23.30
CA SER A 99 -1.90 -4.47 24.55
C SER A 99 -3.25 -3.83 24.89
N TYR A 100 -4.17 -3.77 23.93
CA TYR A 100 -5.52 -3.24 24.11
C TYR A 100 -6.53 -4.35 24.41
N GLU A 101 -7.19 -4.26 25.55
CA GLU A 101 -8.25 -5.21 25.96
C GLU A 101 -9.52 -5.10 25.08
N VAL A 102 -9.77 -3.92 24.52
CA VAL A 102 -10.96 -3.63 23.70
C VAL A 102 -10.55 -2.96 22.38
N ALA A 103 -10.99 -3.54 21.29
CA ALA A 103 -10.89 -2.96 19.95
C ALA A 103 -12.29 -2.73 19.36
N PRO A 104 -12.53 -1.63 18.65
CA PRO A 104 -11.59 -0.54 18.31
C PRO A 104 -11.27 0.37 19.49
N SER A 105 -10.02 0.86 19.59
CA SER A 105 -9.61 1.83 20.61
C SER A 105 -9.57 3.26 20.02
N PRO A 106 -9.86 4.29 20.87
CA PRO A 106 -9.79 5.67 20.44
C PRO A 106 -8.35 6.12 20.15
N PRO A 107 -8.15 7.25 19.45
CA PRO A 107 -6.84 7.85 19.22
C PRO A 107 -6.09 8.11 20.52
N ASP A 108 -4.79 7.76 20.52
CA ASP A 108 -3.87 7.99 21.64
C ASP A 108 -2.45 8.36 21.12
N ARG A 109 -1.44 8.26 21.97
CA ARG A 109 -0.05 8.61 21.62
C ARG A 109 0.65 7.52 20.80
N VAL A 110 0.18 6.29 20.87
CA VAL A 110 0.72 5.13 20.16
C VAL A 110 0.00 4.99 18.82
N HIS A 111 -1.33 5.00 18.86
CA HIS A 111 -2.20 4.95 17.67
C HIS A 111 -2.85 6.30 17.43
N LEU A 112 -2.21 7.14 16.59
CA LEU A 112 -2.65 8.53 16.36
C LEU A 112 -4.09 8.66 15.85
N LEU A 113 -4.61 7.67 15.12
CA LEU A 113 -5.99 7.59 14.65
C LEU A 113 -6.77 6.46 15.31
N GLY A 114 -6.23 5.89 16.40
CA GLY A 114 -6.82 4.73 17.08
C GLY A 114 -6.59 3.43 16.32
N THR A 115 -7.24 2.36 16.81
CA THR A 115 -7.22 1.04 16.18
C THR A 115 -8.56 0.70 15.56
N ASP A 116 -8.56 -0.21 14.60
CA ASP A 116 -9.79 -0.78 14.06
C ASP A 116 -10.30 -1.98 14.90
N GLY A 117 -11.39 -2.62 14.44
CA GLY A 117 -11.97 -3.77 15.12
C GLY A 117 -11.07 -5.00 15.23
N GLY A 118 -9.94 -5.02 14.50
CA GLY A 118 -8.90 -6.06 14.58
C GLY A 118 -7.69 -5.63 15.41
N ALA A 119 -7.79 -4.54 16.21
CA ALA A 119 -6.70 -3.95 16.98
C ALA A 119 -5.46 -3.59 16.13
N THR A 120 -5.65 -3.20 14.87
CA THR A 120 -4.57 -2.76 13.98
C THR A 120 -4.60 -1.24 13.80
N ASP A 121 -3.44 -0.62 13.58
CA ASP A 121 -3.29 0.83 13.48
C ASP A 121 -4.01 1.40 12.24
N VAL A 122 -4.95 2.34 12.47
CA VAL A 122 -5.75 2.96 11.40
C VAL A 122 -4.90 3.84 10.49
N LEU A 123 -3.90 4.56 11.04
CA LEU A 123 -3.04 5.44 10.24
C LEU A 123 -2.12 4.62 9.32
N ALA A 124 -1.54 3.54 9.82
CA ALA A 124 -0.78 2.60 9.01
C ALA A 124 -1.65 2.04 7.86
N LYS A 125 -2.86 1.56 8.17
CA LYS A 125 -3.80 1.08 7.14
C LYS A 125 -4.15 2.12 6.09
N LEU A 126 -4.35 3.38 6.49
CA LEU A 126 -4.63 4.47 5.55
C LEU A 126 -3.45 4.73 4.60
N LEU A 127 -2.21 4.74 5.11
CA LEU A 127 -1.02 4.94 4.29
C LEU A 127 -0.85 3.83 3.24
N TYR A 128 -0.92 2.58 3.69
CA TYR A 128 -0.78 1.42 2.79
C TYR A 128 -1.97 1.28 1.83
N GLY A 129 -3.20 1.47 2.32
CA GLY A 129 -4.42 1.40 1.53
C GLY A 129 -4.49 2.48 0.46
N PHE A 130 -4.05 3.72 0.78
CA PHE A 130 -3.98 4.80 -0.20
C PHE A 130 -2.97 4.48 -1.31
N ARG A 131 -1.77 4.01 -0.97
CA ARG A 131 -0.76 3.56 -1.94
C ARG A 131 -1.33 2.50 -2.88
N LEU A 132 -1.90 1.44 -2.30
CA LEU A 132 -2.46 0.34 -3.06
C LEU A 132 -3.59 0.80 -3.99
N SER A 133 -4.51 1.63 -3.50
CA SER A 133 -5.64 2.14 -4.27
C SER A 133 -5.18 3.01 -5.45
N VAL A 134 -4.22 3.90 -5.25
CA VAL A 134 -3.69 4.75 -6.33
C VAL A 134 -2.93 3.93 -7.35
N LEU A 135 -2.03 3.04 -6.92
CA LEU A 135 -1.28 2.17 -7.85
C LEU A 135 -2.21 1.26 -8.64
N PHE A 136 -3.19 0.65 -7.99
CA PHE A 136 -4.19 -0.17 -8.66
C PHE A 136 -4.98 0.64 -9.69
N GLY A 137 -5.49 1.82 -9.32
CA GLY A 137 -6.24 2.69 -10.21
C GLY A 137 -5.42 3.15 -11.42
N LEU A 138 -4.15 3.51 -11.22
CA LEU A 138 -3.24 3.90 -12.30
C LEU A 138 -2.96 2.72 -13.23
N THR A 139 -2.65 1.55 -12.68
CA THR A 139 -2.37 0.33 -13.45
C THR A 139 -3.59 -0.10 -14.26
N LEU A 140 -4.76 -0.12 -13.62
CA LEU A 140 -6.02 -0.44 -14.29
C LEU A 140 -6.31 0.54 -15.43
N THR A 141 -6.14 1.84 -15.19
CA THR A 141 -6.34 2.88 -16.20
C THR A 141 -5.39 2.72 -17.38
N LEU A 142 -4.11 2.43 -17.11
CA LEU A 142 -3.10 2.22 -18.14
C LEU A 142 -3.45 1.01 -19.03
N ILE A 143 -3.77 -0.12 -18.41
CA ILE A 143 -4.14 -1.34 -19.12
C ILE A 143 -5.42 -1.15 -19.93
N SER A 144 -6.49 -0.66 -19.29
CA SER A 144 -7.78 -0.43 -19.93
C SER A 144 -7.69 0.56 -21.10
N SER A 145 -6.96 1.67 -20.90
CA SER A 145 -6.76 2.66 -21.96
C SER A 145 -5.96 2.09 -23.13
N SER A 146 -4.92 1.30 -22.83
CA SER A 146 -4.10 0.66 -23.88
C SER A 146 -4.94 -0.31 -24.71
N ILE A 147 -5.74 -1.15 -24.07
CA ILE A 147 -6.65 -2.09 -24.75
C ILE A 147 -7.71 -1.30 -25.53
N GLY A 148 -8.38 -0.33 -24.90
CA GLY A 148 -9.45 0.44 -25.52
C GLY A 148 -8.98 1.24 -26.75
N VAL A 149 -7.82 1.91 -26.65
CA VAL A 149 -7.23 2.64 -27.78
C VAL A 149 -6.84 1.67 -28.90
N THR A 150 -6.24 0.54 -28.58
CA THR A 150 -5.83 -0.46 -29.59
C THR A 150 -7.04 -1.03 -30.32
N VAL A 151 -8.05 -1.50 -29.58
CA VAL A 151 -9.27 -2.05 -30.14
C VAL A 151 -10.04 -1.00 -30.96
N GLY A 152 -10.21 0.21 -30.41
CA GLY A 152 -10.88 1.31 -31.12
C GLY A 152 -10.13 1.75 -32.38
N ALA A 153 -8.79 1.77 -32.35
CA ALA A 153 -7.99 2.07 -33.53
C ALA A 153 -8.13 0.99 -34.62
N LEU A 154 -8.13 -0.29 -34.24
CA LEU A 154 -8.36 -1.40 -35.17
C LEU A 154 -9.75 -1.34 -35.81
N GLN A 155 -10.79 -1.12 -35.00
CA GLN A 155 -12.17 -0.97 -35.49
C GLN A 155 -12.28 0.22 -36.47
N GLY A 156 -11.71 1.37 -36.10
CA GLY A 156 -11.74 2.56 -36.97
C GLY A 156 -10.91 2.42 -38.25
N TYR A 157 -9.79 1.70 -38.17
CA TYR A 157 -8.92 1.50 -39.35
C TYR A 157 -9.52 0.52 -40.37
N PHE A 158 -10.00 -0.64 -39.93
CA PHE A 158 -10.55 -1.67 -40.81
C PHE A 158 -12.02 -1.41 -41.19
N GLY A 159 -12.78 -0.77 -40.33
CA GLY A 159 -14.19 -0.47 -40.60
C GLY A 159 -15.07 -1.70 -40.86
N GLY A 160 -16.25 -1.46 -41.47
CA GLY A 160 -17.14 -2.51 -41.99
C GLY A 160 -17.48 -3.62 -40.97
N LEU A 161 -17.20 -4.88 -41.32
CA LEU A 161 -17.50 -6.04 -40.46
C LEU A 161 -16.72 -6.06 -39.15
N VAL A 162 -15.47 -5.57 -39.17
CA VAL A 162 -14.63 -5.53 -37.94
C VAL A 162 -15.22 -4.58 -36.92
N ASP A 163 -15.66 -3.41 -37.38
CA ASP A 163 -16.32 -2.42 -36.51
C ASP A 163 -17.66 -2.95 -36.00
N LEU A 164 -18.51 -3.52 -36.87
CA LEU A 164 -19.79 -4.10 -36.49
C LEU A 164 -19.67 -5.22 -35.44
N ILE A 165 -18.74 -6.16 -35.65
CA ILE A 165 -18.52 -7.26 -34.72
C ILE A 165 -17.96 -6.71 -33.39
N GLY A 166 -17.00 -5.81 -33.45
CA GLY A 166 -16.42 -5.19 -32.25
C GLY A 166 -17.44 -4.43 -31.41
N GLN A 167 -18.31 -3.65 -32.05
CA GLN A 167 -19.42 -2.96 -31.35
C GLN A 167 -20.38 -3.94 -30.70
N ARG A 168 -20.75 -5.03 -31.39
CA ARG A 168 -21.64 -6.06 -30.81
C ARG A 168 -21.05 -6.76 -29.60
N LEU A 169 -19.74 -7.06 -29.61
CA LEU A 169 -19.05 -7.64 -28.47
C LEU A 169 -19.08 -6.69 -27.26
N VAL A 170 -18.82 -5.40 -27.48
CA VAL A 170 -18.88 -4.38 -26.42
C VAL A 170 -20.30 -4.23 -25.87
N GLU A 171 -21.32 -4.21 -26.75
CA GLU A 171 -22.72 -4.14 -26.35
C GLU A 171 -23.15 -5.34 -25.50
N ILE A 172 -22.78 -6.57 -25.91
CA ILE A 172 -23.08 -7.79 -25.13
C ILE A 172 -22.43 -7.71 -23.75
N GLN A 173 -21.15 -7.34 -23.68
CA GLN A 173 -20.42 -7.20 -22.42
C GLN A 173 -21.03 -6.13 -21.51
N SER A 174 -21.42 -4.97 -22.07
CA SER A 174 -22.04 -3.89 -21.32
C SER A 174 -23.46 -4.20 -20.86
N GLY A 175 -24.17 -5.08 -21.56
CA GLY A 175 -25.51 -5.54 -21.21
C GLY A 175 -25.53 -6.64 -20.14
N LEU A 176 -24.39 -7.28 -19.86
CA LEU A 176 -24.33 -8.30 -18.80
C LEU A 176 -24.25 -7.65 -17.42
N PRO A 177 -25.18 -7.94 -16.50
CA PRO A 177 -25.08 -7.45 -15.13
C PRO A 177 -23.83 -8.03 -14.47
N ILE A 178 -22.87 -7.14 -14.10
CA ILE A 178 -21.58 -7.51 -13.50
C ILE A 178 -21.72 -8.47 -12.31
N LEU A 179 -22.81 -8.31 -11.52
CA LEU A 179 -23.09 -9.17 -10.37
C LEU A 179 -23.30 -10.66 -10.78
N PHE A 180 -23.97 -10.92 -11.91
CA PHE A 180 -24.16 -12.30 -12.37
C PHE A 180 -22.87 -12.93 -12.89
N VAL A 181 -22.01 -12.14 -13.53
CA VAL A 181 -20.69 -12.61 -13.97
C VAL A 181 -19.81 -12.97 -12.77
N LEU A 182 -19.85 -12.14 -11.70
CA LEU A 182 -19.12 -12.38 -10.45
C LEU A 182 -19.61 -13.62 -9.66
N ILE A 183 -20.89 -13.96 -9.79
CA ILE A 183 -21.46 -15.16 -9.11
C ILE A 183 -21.11 -16.46 -9.85
N ILE A 184 -20.89 -16.39 -11.16
CA ILE A 184 -20.60 -17.55 -12.00
C ILE A 184 -19.12 -17.91 -12.05
N LEU A 185 -18.22 -16.94 -11.79
CA LEU A 185 -16.76 -17.11 -11.71
C LEU A 185 -16.32 -17.55 -10.33
#